data_50d078ccfec01fe130653734fbdc8291
#
_entry.id   50d078ccfec01fe130653734fbdc8291
#
_cell.length_a   1.000
_cell.length_b   1.000
_cell.length_c   1.000
_cell.angle_alpha   90.00
_cell.angle_beta   90.00
_cell.angle_gamma   90.00
#
_symmetry.space_group_name_H-M   'P 1'
#
loop_
_entity.id
_entity.type
_entity.pdbx_description
1 polymer ?
#
loop_
_entity_poly.entity_id
_entity_poly.type
_entity_poly.pdbx_seq_one_letter_code
_entity_poly.pdbx_strand_id
1 'polypeptide(L)'
;MNRVHTITLAAALLASAVVTNPVLAETAAEAEEGQRLFREHCRHCHDKGSPNGKYTPMTLIQAQWERFFDRKYERKHRKVIDEKFGGVPVTEAISPEALEKIRTFSIDHAADTDQPMTCG
;
A
#
# COMPACT_ATOMS: atom_id res chain seq x y z
N MET A 1 -30.94 -62.36 34.48
CA MET A 1 -29.65 -62.10 33.80
C MET A 1 -29.80 -60.84 32.97
N ASN A 2 -29.48 -59.68 33.58
CA ASN A 2 -29.62 -58.37 32.94
C ASN A 2 -28.27 -57.96 32.34
N ARG A 3 -28.18 -57.88 31.02
CA ARG A 3 -27.03 -57.30 30.33
C ARG A 3 -27.23 -55.80 30.20
N VAL A 4 -26.46 -55.05 30.93
CA VAL A 4 -26.39 -53.58 30.79
C VAL A 4 -25.48 -53.28 29.62
N HIS A 5 -26.03 -52.65 28.56
CA HIS A 5 -25.25 -52.14 27.43
C HIS A 5 -24.79 -50.74 27.75
N THR A 6 -23.48 -50.60 27.96
CA THR A 6 -22.85 -49.30 28.13
C THR A 6 -22.65 -48.65 26.78
N ILE A 7 -23.40 -47.58 26.47
CA ILE A 7 -23.22 -46.78 25.26
C ILE A 7 -22.15 -45.74 25.55
N THR A 8 -20.99 -45.89 24.98
CA THR A 8 -19.90 -44.89 25.00
C THR A 8 -20.16 -43.85 23.92
N LEU A 9 -20.57 -42.64 24.30
CA LEU A 9 -20.62 -41.51 23.41
C LEU A 9 -19.19 -41.00 23.12
N ALA A 10 -18.69 -41.22 21.92
CA ALA A 10 -17.48 -40.57 21.42
C ALA A 10 -17.82 -39.14 20.95
N ALA A 11 -17.42 -38.14 21.73
CA ALA A 11 -17.51 -36.73 21.31
C ALA A 11 -16.41 -36.45 20.25
N ALA A 12 -16.79 -36.29 19.01
CA ALA A 12 -15.89 -35.85 17.95
C ALA A 12 -15.73 -34.32 18.05
N LEU A 13 -14.58 -33.87 18.53
CA LEU A 13 -14.16 -32.48 18.47
C LEU A 13 -13.78 -32.13 17.03
N LEU A 14 -14.66 -31.40 16.33
CA LEU A 14 -14.37 -30.79 15.04
C LEU A 14 -13.45 -29.57 15.29
N ALA A 15 -12.15 -29.75 15.13
CA ALA A 15 -11.19 -28.66 15.09
C ALA A 15 -11.37 -27.92 13.76
N SER A 16 -12.04 -26.75 13.79
CA SER A 16 -12.12 -25.84 12.64
C SER A 16 -10.74 -25.22 12.41
N ALA A 17 -9.99 -25.73 11.47
CA ALA A 17 -8.75 -25.12 11.01
C ALA A 17 -9.11 -23.81 10.28
N VAL A 18 -8.79 -22.68 10.89
CA VAL A 18 -8.83 -21.38 10.23
C VAL A 18 -7.70 -21.36 9.21
N VAL A 19 -8.02 -21.56 7.94
CA VAL A 19 -7.06 -21.42 6.85
C VAL A 19 -6.85 -19.93 6.63
N THR A 20 -5.81 -19.37 7.26
CA THR A 20 -5.34 -18.00 6.96
C THR A 20 -4.69 -18.05 5.57
N ASN A 21 -5.29 -17.35 4.61
CA ASN A 21 -4.75 -17.28 3.25
C ASN A 21 -3.51 -16.36 3.24
N PRO A 22 -2.27 -16.86 3.12
CA PRO A 22 -1.06 -16.04 3.23
C PRO A 22 -0.95 -14.97 2.13
N VAL A 23 -1.56 -15.20 0.97
CA VAL A 23 -1.54 -14.25 -0.16
C VAL A 23 -2.27 -12.94 0.18
N LEU A 24 -3.39 -13.01 0.92
CA LEU A 24 -4.13 -11.79 1.32
C LEU A 24 -3.39 -10.99 2.39
N ALA A 25 -2.63 -11.66 3.26
CA ALA A 25 -1.82 -11.00 4.28
C ALA A 25 -0.61 -10.26 3.68
N GLU A 26 0.02 -10.84 2.66
CA GLU A 26 1.15 -10.22 1.94
C GLU A 26 0.71 -8.96 1.18
N THR A 27 -0.39 -9.01 0.44
CA THR A 27 -0.92 -7.84 -0.28
C THR A 27 -1.36 -6.70 0.64
N ALA A 28 -1.91 -7.00 1.82
CA ALA A 28 -2.26 -5.99 2.81
C ALA A 28 -1.01 -5.30 3.37
N ALA A 29 0.04 -6.05 3.69
CA ALA A 29 1.32 -5.51 4.18
C ALA A 29 2.02 -4.64 3.11
N GLU A 30 1.96 -5.02 1.84
CA GLU A 30 2.50 -4.24 0.73
C GLU A 30 1.74 -2.91 0.54
N ALA A 31 0.41 -2.94 0.68
CA ALA A 31 -0.42 -1.73 0.61
C ALA A 31 -0.13 -0.76 1.76
N GLU A 32 0.03 -1.26 2.99
CA GLU A 32 0.42 -0.44 4.15
C GLU A 32 1.80 0.17 3.97
N GLU A 33 2.74 -0.58 3.46
CA GLU A 33 4.09 -0.10 3.18
C GLU A 33 4.09 0.95 2.07
N GLY A 34 3.35 0.74 0.99
CA GLY A 34 3.16 1.73 -0.08
C GLY A 34 2.56 3.04 0.44
N GLN A 35 1.56 2.97 1.32
CA GLN A 35 0.96 4.11 1.98
C GLN A 35 1.96 4.87 2.85
N ARG A 36 2.74 4.15 3.67
CA ARG A 36 3.78 4.73 4.52
C ARG A 36 4.82 5.49 3.68
N LEU A 37 5.33 4.84 2.65
CA LEU A 37 6.32 5.43 1.73
C LEU A 37 5.76 6.64 0.98
N PHE A 38 4.51 6.60 0.53
CA PHE A 38 3.86 7.75 -0.10
C PHE A 38 3.78 8.95 0.85
N ARG A 39 3.40 8.73 2.11
CA ARG A 39 3.39 9.80 3.14
C ARG A 39 4.77 10.35 3.40
N GLU A 40 5.76 9.47 3.51
CA GLU A 40 7.12 9.84 3.88
C GLU A 40 7.83 10.62 2.78
N HIS A 41 7.70 10.18 1.54
CA HIS A 41 8.46 10.72 0.40
C HIS A 41 7.67 11.73 -0.45
N CYS A 42 6.37 11.55 -0.61
CA CYS A 42 5.59 12.44 -1.48
C CYS A 42 4.93 13.58 -0.69
N ARG A 43 4.26 13.25 0.41
CA ARG A 43 3.45 14.20 1.16
C ARG A 43 4.25 15.29 1.85
N HIS A 44 5.49 15.08 2.23
CA HIS A 44 6.27 16.14 2.87
C HIS A 44 6.54 17.34 1.95
N CYS A 45 6.56 17.13 0.62
CA CYS A 45 6.66 18.20 -0.39
C CYS A 45 5.31 18.53 -1.03
N HIS A 46 4.36 17.61 -1.01
CA HIS A 46 3.06 17.70 -1.70
C HIS A 46 1.88 17.65 -0.73
N ASP A 47 1.91 18.45 0.33
CA ASP A 47 0.80 18.54 1.27
C ASP A 47 0.00 19.84 1.11
N LYS A 48 -1.07 19.97 1.90
CA LYS A 48 -1.92 21.17 1.92
C LYS A 48 -1.09 22.41 2.24
N GLY A 49 -1.20 23.41 1.37
CA GLY A 49 -0.45 24.67 1.53
C GLY A 49 0.96 24.65 0.94
N SER A 50 1.42 23.51 0.41
CA SER A 50 2.69 23.45 -0.30
C SER A 50 2.63 24.22 -1.62
N PRO A 51 3.70 24.97 -2.00
CA PRO A 51 3.81 25.61 -3.31
C PRO A 51 3.83 24.57 -4.46
N ASN A 52 4.17 23.31 -4.16
CA ASN A 52 4.19 22.21 -5.14
C ASN A 52 2.82 21.56 -5.35
N GLY A 53 1.77 22.05 -4.67
CA GLY A 53 0.43 21.46 -4.72
C GLY A 53 0.26 20.25 -3.82
N LYS A 54 -0.99 20.00 -3.42
CA LYS A 54 -1.36 18.81 -2.65
C LYS A 54 -1.61 17.65 -3.59
N TYR A 55 -0.92 16.52 -3.34
CA TYR A 55 -1.15 15.26 -4.05
C TYR A 55 -1.52 14.14 -3.08
N THR A 56 -2.56 13.40 -3.44
CA THR A 56 -3.01 12.16 -2.80
C THR A 56 -3.25 11.14 -3.89
N PRO A 57 -3.40 9.85 -3.59
CA PRO A 57 -3.77 8.86 -4.61
C PRO A 57 -5.01 9.26 -5.42
N MET A 58 -6.00 9.88 -4.78
CA MET A 58 -7.22 10.39 -5.44
C MET A 58 -7.03 11.62 -6.33
N THR A 59 -5.84 12.19 -6.40
CA THR A 59 -5.58 13.38 -7.25
C THR A 59 -5.65 13.05 -8.73
N LEU A 60 -5.33 11.81 -9.10
CA LEU A 60 -5.33 11.32 -10.47
C LEU A 60 -6.12 10.01 -10.57
N ILE A 61 -6.57 9.67 -11.76
CA ILE A 61 -7.09 8.33 -12.09
C ILE A 61 -5.93 7.35 -12.36
N GLN A 62 -6.19 6.05 -12.34
CA GLN A 62 -5.19 4.99 -12.52
C GLN A 62 -4.29 5.20 -13.73
N ALA A 63 -4.88 5.40 -14.92
CA ALA A 63 -4.13 5.62 -16.15
C ALA A 63 -3.26 6.88 -16.14
N GLN A 64 -3.62 7.89 -15.34
CA GLN A 64 -2.82 9.10 -15.17
C GLN A 64 -1.63 8.86 -14.24
N TRP A 65 -1.81 8.06 -13.16
CA TRP A 65 -0.72 7.64 -12.29
C TRP A 65 0.30 6.78 -13.02
N GLU A 66 -0.13 5.79 -13.80
CA GLU A 66 0.76 4.97 -14.65
C GLU A 66 1.62 5.86 -15.56
N ARG A 67 0.97 6.76 -16.32
CA ARG A 67 1.66 7.68 -17.20
C ARG A 67 2.61 8.64 -16.47
N PHE A 68 2.24 9.04 -15.26
CA PHE A 68 3.09 9.90 -14.44
C PHE A 68 4.39 9.19 -14.05
N PHE A 69 4.30 8.00 -13.49
CA PHE A 69 5.47 7.23 -13.05
C PHE A 69 6.34 6.81 -14.23
N ASP A 70 5.73 6.38 -15.34
CA ASP A 70 6.45 5.89 -16.52
C ASP A 70 7.18 7.00 -17.30
N ARG A 71 6.65 8.23 -17.31
CA ARG A 71 7.13 9.26 -18.24
C ARG A 71 7.46 10.61 -17.62
N LYS A 72 6.95 10.90 -16.43
CA LYS A 72 7.03 12.26 -15.86
C LYS A 72 7.79 12.33 -14.55
N TYR A 73 7.73 11.29 -13.73
CA TYR A 73 8.33 11.29 -12.39
C TYR A 73 9.80 11.68 -12.44
N GLU A 74 10.62 10.94 -13.15
CA GLU A 74 12.05 11.18 -13.29
C GLU A 74 12.35 12.62 -13.78
N ARG A 75 11.71 13.02 -14.85
CA ARG A 75 11.91 14.35 -15.45
C ARG A 75 11.54 15.49 -14.51
N LYS A 76 10.51 15.31 -13.67
CA LYS A 76 10.02 16.33 -12.75
C LYS A 76 10.84 16.44 -11.49
N HIS A 77 11.46 15.35 -11.03
CA HIS A 77 12.10 15.26 -9.71
C HIS A 77 13.62 15.18 -9.72
N ARG A 78 14.27 14.82 -10.83
CA ARG A 78 15.73 14.64 -10.92
C ARG A 78 16.57 15.87 -10.53
N LYS A 79 15.99 17.05 -10.52
CA LYS A 79 16.67 18.32 -10.13
C LYS A 79 16.11 18.89 -8.83
N VAL A 80 15.17 18.23 -8.21
CA VAL A 80 14.59 18.65 -6.94
C VAL A 80 15.39 18.02 -5.82
N ILE A 81 15.97 18.83 -4.96
CA ILE A 81 16.75 18.37 -3.83
C ILE A 81 15.84 18.09 -2.65
N ASP A 82 16.02 16.94 -2.04
CA ASP A 82 15.30 16.53 -0.83
C ASP A 82 16.18 16.72 0.40
N GLU A 83 16.01 17.82 1.08
CA GLU A 83 16.77 18.17 2.28
C GLU A 83 16.48 17.22 3.46
N LYS A 84 15.29 16.65 3.51
CA LYS A 84 14.88 15.69 4.55
C LYS A 84 15.65 14.37 4.45
N PHE A 85 16.01 13.97 3.24
CA PHE A 85 16.69 12.71 2.96
C PHE A 85 18.15 12.90 2.50
N GLY A 86 18.84 13.86 3.10
CA GLY A 86 20.28 14.01 2.95
C GLY A 86 20.75 15.00 1.89
N GLY A 87 19.84 15.85 1.38
CA GLY A 87 20.22 16.88 0.41
C GLY A 87 20.60 16.32 -0.96
N VAL A 88 19.99 15.20 -1.35
CA VAL A 88 20.18 14.57 -2.66
C VAL A 88 18.94 14.77 -3.54
N PRO A 89 19.03 14.59 -4.85
CA PRO A 89 17.86 14.59 -5.72
C PRO A 89 16.79 13.61 -5.25
N VAL A 90 15.51 13.97 -5.34
CA VAL A 90 14.37 13.10 -4.97
C VAL A 90 14.47 11.73 -5.63
N THR A 91 14.93 11.67 -6.88
CA THR A 91 15.12 10.42 -7.63
C THR A 91 16.24 9.53 -7.08
N GLU A 92 17.12 10.07 -6.26
CA GLU A 92 18.16 9.31 -5.53
C GLU A 92 17.74 9.00 -4.10
N ALA A 93 16.94 9.88 -3.49
CA ALA A 93 16.40 9.71 -2.14
C ALA A 93 15.40 8.55 -2.04
N ILE A 94 14.69 8.23 -3.13
CA ILE A 94 13.71 7.16 -3.19
C ILE A 94 14.30 5.99 -3.99
N SER A 95 14.50 4.85 -3.33
CA SER A 95 15.00 3.65 -4.00
C SER A 95 14.00 3.15 -5.07
N PRO A 96 14.46 2.43 -6.10
CA PRO A 96 13.56 1.85 -7.11
C PRO A 96 12.47 0.96 -6.50
N GLU A 97 12.78 0.18 -5.47
CA GLU A 97 11.81 -0.67 -4.78
C GLU A 97 10.76 0.16 -4.03
N ALA A 98 11.18 1.21 -3.32
CA ALA A 98 10.27 2.12 -2.64
C ALA A 98 9.37 2.85 -3.64
N LEU A 99 9.93 3.28 -4.77
CA LEU A 99 9.18 3.94 -5.83
C LEU A 99 8.12 3.03 -6.44
N GLU A 100 8.41 1.75 -6.65
CA GLU A 100 7.43 0.78 -7.17
C GLU A 100 6.29 0.54 -6.18
N LYS A 101 6.56 0.45 -4.89
CA LYS A 101 5.52 0.37 -3.85
C LYS A 101 4.65 1.63 -3.81
N ILE A 102 5.25 2.81 -3.93
CA ILE A 102 4.52 4.08 -4.02
C ILE A 102 3.65 4.11 -5.28
N ARG A 103 4.18 3.65 -6.42
CA ARG A 103 3.46 3.55 -7.69
C ARG A 103 2.24 2.66 -7.56
N THR A 104 2.41 1.44 -7.09
CA THR A 104 1.33 0.46 -6.89
C THR A 104 0.27 1.03 -5.97
N PHE A 105 0.65 1.55 -4.81
CA PHE A 105 -0.27 2.18 -3.87
C PHE A 105 -1.05 3.34 -4.50
N SER A 106 -0.40 4.20 -5.28
CA SER A 106 -1.05 5.35 -5.93
C SER A 106 -2.09 4.92 -6.96
N ILE A 107 -1.81 3.86 -7.72
CA ILE A 107 -2.71 3.29 -8.73
C ILE A 107 -3.88 2.58 -8.08
N ASP A 108 -3.63 1.74 -7.07
CA ASP A 108 -4.65 0.93 -6.40
C ASP A 108 -5.67 1.78 -5.62
N HIS A 109 -5.26 2.98 -5.19
CA HIS A 109 -6.10 3.91 -4.45
C HIS A 109 -6.44 5.21 -5.21
N ALA A 110 -6.31 5.18 -6.53
CA ALA A 110 -6.66 6.29 -7.42
C ALA A 110 -8.14 6.66 -7.36
N ALA A 111 -8.51 7.82 -7.91
CA ALA A 111 -9.86 8.36 -7.85
C ALA A 111 -10.94 7.47 -8.49
N ASP A 112 -10.56 6.64 -9.45
CA ASP A 112 -11.43 5.75 -10.22
C ASP A 112 -11.38 4.27 -9.79
N THR A 113 -10.83 3.99 -8.61
CA THR A 113 -10.81 2.64 -8.03
C THR A 113 -11.97 2.40 -7.08
N ASP A 114 -12.19 1.13 -6.70
CA ASP A 114 -13.16 0.74 -5.67
C ASP A 114 -12.70 1.10 -4.25
N GLN A 115 -11.42 1.44 -4.07
CA GLN A 115 -10.80 1.77 -2.79
C GLN A 115 -10.02 3.10 -2.85
N PRO A 116 -10.67 4.22 -3.22
CA PRO A 116 -9.99 5.50 -3.30
C PRO A 116 -9.50 5.95 -1.91
N MET A 117 -8.30 6.57 -1.85
CA MET A 117 -7.69 6.99 -0.58
C MET A 117 -7.03 8.36 -0.67
N THR A 118 -7.27 9.20 0.34
CA THR A 118 -6.67 10.53 0.44
C THR A 118 -5.38 10.55 1.26
N CYS A 119 -5.04 9.47 1.94
CA CYS A 119 -3.94 9.38 2.91
C CYS A 119 -4.06 10.32 4.11
N GLY A 120 -5.30 10.60 4.54
CA GLY A 120 -5.61 11.32 5.78
C GLY A 120 -5.44 12.81 5.69
#